data_3f63a849c3a229996fbbf46eb0e3afd5
#
_entry.id   3f63a849c3a229996fbbf46eb0e3afd5
#
_cell.length_a   1.000
_cell.length_b   1.000
_cell.length_c   1.000
_cell.angle_alpha   90.00
_cell.angle_beta   90.00
_cell.angle_gamma   90.00
#
_symmetry.space_group_name_H-M   'P 1'
#
loop_
_entity.id
_entity.type
_entity.pdbx_description
1 polymer ?
#
loop_
_entity_poly.entity_id
_entity_poly.type
_entity_poly.pdbx_seq_one_letter_code
_entity_poly.pdbx_strand_id
1 'polypeptide(L)'
;MKRTTFFQLICTALLLTGLSSCGWRREDIGPFQGDQQTFELANFDRLDMGSAFTITVQPGSAFRILAEGDRRNLDDLDVYTRNGTLYARYRNSRNRQYETSFTITMPTLRGVSFSGASQSSIAGFTNLNELDIELSGASKGQFAVQAKQTNLTLSGASNLQLSGLGAALGADLSGASTLQAFAYPVNDANLDLSGASKANISVSSSLDIDASGASNVRYRGAPSVKQRLSGSSSVQTD
;
A
#
# COMPACT_ATOMS: atom_id res chain seq x y z
N MET A 1 -54.39 -24.84 1.88
CA MET A 1 -53.92 -23.61 2.49
C MET A 1 -53.02 -23.79 3.76
N LYS A 2 -52.29 -24.89 3.95
CA LYS A 2 -51.46 -25.12 5.14
C LYS A 2 -49.94 -25.30 4.85
N ARG A 3 -49.50 -25.24 3.57
CA ARG A 3 -48.11 -25.42 3.19
C ARG A 3 -47.31 -24.11 3.00
N THR A 4 -47.95 -22.99 2.73
CA THR A 4 -47.34 -21.70 2.50
C THR A 4 -46.93 -20.96 3.78
N THR A 5 -47.67 -21.16 4.87
CA THR A 5 -47.35 -20.56 6.17
C THR A 5 -46.14 -21.19 6.86
N PHE A 6 -45.83 -22.45 6.58
CA PHE A 6 -44.68 -23.14 7.18
C PHE A 6 -43.38 -22.71 6.54
N PHE A 7 -43.37 -22.37 5.25
CA PHE A 7 -42.18 -21.87 4.54
C PHE A 7 -41.83 -20.43 4.92
N GLN A 8 -42.80 -19.58 5.21
CA GLN A 8 -42.57 -18.22 5.67
C GLN A 8 -42.03 -18.17 7.10
N LEU A 9 -42.39 -19.09 7.97
CA LEU A 9 -41.86 -19.16 9.34
C LEU A 9 -40.41 -19.64 9.38
N ILE A 10 -39.98 -20.51 8.45
CA ILE A 10 -38.59 -20.97 8.35
C ILE A 10 -37.69 -19.88 7.79
N CYS A 11 -38.13 -19.09 6.82
CA CYS A 11 -37.32 -17.95 6.28
C CYS A 11 -37.16 -16.83 7.30
N THR A 12 -38.15 -16.53 8.14
CA THR A 12 -38.06 -15.54 9.20
C THR A 12 -37.15 -15.98 10.35
N ALA A 13 -37.12 -17.28 10.66
CA ALA A 13 -36.22 -17.82 11.68
C ALA A 13 -34.73 -17.82 11.23
N LEU A 14 -34.45 -18.02 9.93
CA LEU A 14 -33.09 -17.95 9.39
C LEU A 14 -32.53 -16.51 9.32
N LEU A 15 -33.39 -15.50 9.22
CA LEU A 15 -32.95 -14.08 9.21
C LEU A 15 -32.60 -13.54 10.61
N LEU A 16 -33.09 -14.16 11.68
CA LEU A 16 -32.86 -13.72 13.06
C LEU A 16 -31.58 -14.28 13.70
N THR A 17 -30.95 -15.30 13.09
CA THR A 17 -29.71 -15.89 13.62
C THR A 17 -28.44 -15.23 13.10
N GLY A 18 -28.52 -14.29 12.15
CA GLY A 18 -27.40 -13.59 11.54
C GLY A 18 -26.87 -12.37 12.31
N LEU A 19 -27.48 -11.99 13.43
CA LEU A 19 -27.08 -10.80 14.20
C LEU A 19 -26.39 -11.15 15.53
N SER A 20 -25.72 -12.31 15.63
CA SER A 20 -24.68 -12.46 16.64
C SER A 20 -23.49 -11.59 16.22
N SER A 21 -23.62 -10.27 16.41
CA SER A 21 -22.49 -9.36 16.35
C SER A 21 -21.42 -9.93 17.27
N CYS A 22 -20.26 -10.23 16.76
CA CYS A 22 -19.06 -10.43 17.54
C CYS A 22 -18.97 -9.25 18.50
N GLY A 23 -19.35 -9.44 19.74
CA GLY A 23 -19.10 -8.50 20.83
C GLY A 23 -17.60 -8.44 21.03
N TRP A 24 -16.93 -7.56 20.29
CA TRP A 24 -15.54 -7.23 20.53
C TRP A 24 -15.49 -6.57 21.92
N ARG A 25 -15.15 -7.34 22.93
CA ARG A 25 -14.72 -6.73 24.19
C ARG A 25 -13.54 -5.84 23.84
N ARG A 26 -13.75 -4.53 23.86
CA ARG A 26 -12.64 -3.59 23.91
C ARG A 26 -11.94 -3.84 25.24
N GLU A 27 -10.78 -4.47 25.17
CA GLU A 27 -9.89 -4.55 26.29
C GLU A 27 -9.52 -3.11 26.66
N ASP A 28 -9.80 -2.70 27.89
CA ASP A 28 -9.41 -1.36 28.36
C ASP A 28 -7.88 -1.36 28.50
N ILE A 29 -7.21 -0.83 27.47
CA ILE A 29 -5.75 -0.79 27.41
C ILE A 29 -5.19 0.31 28.33
N GLY A 30 -6.05 1.15 28.91
CA GLY A 30 -5.66 2.29 29.74
C GLY A 30 -5.15 3.49 28.91
N PRO A 31 -4.74 4.58 29.57
CA PRO A 31 -4.32 5.81 28.90
C PRO A 31 -3.03 5.60 28.07
N PHE A 32 -2.85 6.45 27.06
CA PHE A 32 -1.65 6.49 26.23
C PHE A 32 -0.39 6.76 27.08
N GLN A 33 0.64 5.95 26.88
CA GLN A 33 1.95 6.08 27.48
C GLN A 33 2.98 6.34 26.39
N GLY A 34 3.16 7.61 26.02
CA GLY A 34 4.05 8.00 24.95
C GLY A 34 5.52 7.68 25.28
N ASP A 35 6.20 7.04 24.34
CA ASP A 35 7.63 6.72 24.40
C ASP A 35 8.23 6.71 23.00
N GLN A 36 9.57 6.64 22.92
CA GLN A 36 10.31 6.54 21.68
C GLN A 36 11.45 5.52 21.80
N GLN A 37 11.76 4.85 20.69
CA GLN A 37 12.85 3.89 20.62
C GLN A 37 13.67 4.10 19.33
N THR A 38 14.99 4.19 19.48
CA THR A 38 15.93 4.26 18.36
C THR A 38 16.57 2.89 18.14
N PHE A 39 16.70 2.49 16.88
CA PHE A 39 17.33 1.23 16.48
C PHE A 39 18.64 1.52 15.72
N GLU A 40 19.74 0.99 16.22
CA GLU A 40 21.08 1.12 15.63
C GLU A 40 21.30 0.02 14.56
N LEU A 41 20.54 0.11 13.46
CA LEU A 41 20.61 -0.83 12.34
C LEU A 41 21.05 -0.06 11.07
N ALA A 42 21.84 -0.72 10.23
CA ALA A 42 22.41 -0.13 9.03
C ALA A 42 22.49 -1.15 7.89
N ASN A 43 23.02 -0.72 6.74
CA ASN A 43 23.26 -1.57 5.56
C ASN A 43 21.99 -2.19 4.98
N PHE A 44 20.93 -1.39 4.87
CA PHE A 44 19.70 -1.76 4.17
C PHE A 44 19.34 -0.70 3.13
N ASP A 45 18.75 -1.13 2.04
CA ASP A 45 18.19 -0.29 0.98
C ASP A 45 16.75 -0.67 0.64
N ARG A 46 16.18 -1.62 1.39
CA ARG A 46 14.79 -2.06 1.30
C ARG A 46 14.11 -2.05 2.66
N LEU A 47 12.80 -1.84 2.65
CA LEU A 47 11.95 -1.83 3.83
C LEU A 47 10.82 -2.84 3.66
N ASP A 48 10.57 -3.65 4.67
CA ASP A 48 9.43 -4.57 4.76
C ASP A 48 8.72 -4.33 6.10
N MET A 49 7.58 -3.64 6.06
CA MET A 49 6.90 -3.17 7.25
C MET A 49 5.39 -3.36 7.12
N GLY A 50 4.78 -3.84 8.19
CA GLY A 50 3.34 -4.09 8.23
C GLY A 50 2.68 -3.54 9.48
N SER A 51 1.55 -4.15 9.88
CA SER A 51 0.92 -3.91 11.18
C SER A 51 0.33 -2.50 11.40
N ALA A 52 -0.14 -1.86 10.34
CA ALA A 52 -0.78 -0.54 10.39
C ALA A 52 0.12 0.59 10.95
N PHE A 53 1.41 0.55 10.64
CA PHE A 53 2.35 1.61 11.00
C PHE A 53 2.13 2.88 10.17
N THR A 54 2.44 4.03 10.79
CA THR A 54 2.67 5.29 10.08
C THR A 54 4.18 5.41 9.81
N ILE A 55 4.59 5.49 8.52
CA ILE A 55 5.98 5.35 8.11
C ILE A 55 6.41 6.58 7.32
N THR A 56 7.45 7.26 7.77
CA THR A 56 8.08 8.37 7.05
C THR A 56 9.51 7.98 6.69
N VAL A 57 9.85 8.07 5.39
CA VAL A 57 11.20 7.73 4.90
C VAL A 57 11.78 8.90 4.15
N GLN A 58 13.01 9.26 4.48
CA GLN A 58 13.72 10.40 3.88
C GLN A 58 15.19 10.08 3.64
N PRO A 59 15.84 10.71 2.63
CA PRO A 59 17.26 10.52 2.39
C PRO A 59 18.12 11.18 3.47
N GLY A 60 19.27 10.60 3.73
CA GLY A 60 20.30 11.17 4.59
C GLY A 60 21.58 10.36 4.54
N SER A 61 22.70 10.94 4.94
CA SER A 61 24.02 10.31 4.86
C SER A 61 24.22 9.15 5.86
N ALA A 62 23.42 9.09 6.91
CA ALA A 62 23.48 8.08 7.95
C ALA A 62 22.14 7.35 8.09
N PHE A 63 22.20 6.10 8.52
CA PHE A 63 21.01 5.36 8.92
C PHE A 63 20.49 5.85 10.27
N ARG A 64 19.19 6.09 10.35
CA ARG A 64 18.50 6.39 11.59
C ARG A 64 17.10 5.80 11.54
N ILE A 65 16.73 5.08 12.56
CA ILE A 65 15.41 4.48 12.70
C ILE A 65 14.86 4.90 14.06
N LEU A 66 13.81 5.70 14.06
CA LEU A 66 13.10 6.14 15.24
C LEU A 66 11.68 5.59 15.19
N ALA A 67 11.27 4.87 16.22
CA ALA A 67 9.89 4.48 16.45
C ALA A 67 9.31 5.27 17.63
N GLU A 68 8.09 5.78 17.44
CA GLU A 68 7.36 6.56 18.45
C GLU A 68 5.95 6.00 18.60
N GLY A 69 5.43 5.98 19.84
CA GLY A 69 4.10 5.46 20.08
C GLY A 69 3.85 5.13 21.54
N ASP A 70 2.87 4.28 21.78
CA ASP A 70 2.62 3.78 23.13
C ASP A 70 3.71 2.78 23.55
N ARG A 71 4.27 2.95 24.75
CA ARG A 71 5.35 2.12 25.29
C ARG A 71 5.07 0.62 25.14
N ARG A 72 3.85 0.18 25.44
CA ARG A 72 3.45 -1.24 25.32
C ARG A 72 3.52 -1.75 23.88
N ASN A 73 3.34 -0.88 22.90
CA ASN A 73 3.51 -1.21 21.48
C ASN A 73 4.99 -1.25 21.10
N LEU A 74 5.77 -0.29 21.58
CA LEU A 74 7.22 -0.23 21.33
C LEU A 74 7.95 -1.43 21.94
N ASP A 75 7.60 -1.84 23.16
CA ASP A 75 8.15 -3.03 23.81
C ASP A 75 7.86 -4.35 23.05
N ASP A 76 6.82 -4.35 22.21
CA ASP A 76 6.42 -5.51 21.41
C ASP A 76 6.96 -5.48 19.97
N LEU A 77 7.77 -4.49 19.61
CA LEU A 77 8.38 -4.41 18.30
C LEU A 77 9.47 -5.47 18.08
N ASP A 78 9.49 -6.03 16.89
CA ASP A 78 10.56 -6.85 16.35
C ASP A 78 11.13 -6.11 15.13
N VAL A 79 12.28 -5.46 15.31
CA VAL A 79 12.93 -4.65 14.29
C VAL A 79 14.34 -5.19 14.05
N TYR A 80 14.61 -5.62 12.81
CA TYR A 80 15.90 -6.21 12.45
C TYR A 80 16.21 -6.01 10.97
N THR A 81 17.46 -6.21 10.59
CA THR A 81 17.90 -6.23 9.19
C THR A 81 18.29 -7.64 8.76
N ARG A 82 17.92 -8.00 7.54
CA ARG A 82 18.32 -9.25 6.90
C ARG A 82 18.43 -9.06 5.39
N ASN A 83 19.53 -9.48 4.80
CA ASN A 83 19.78 -9.44 3.34
C ASN A 83 19.51 -8.03 2.72
N GLY A 84 19.93 -6.95 3.39
CA GLY A 84 19.74 -5.60 2.89
C GLY A 84 18.31 -5.04 3.07
N THR A 85 17.42 -5.75 3.77
CA THR A 85 16.06 -5.32 4.06
C THR A 85 15.90 -5.06 5.57
N LEU A 86 15.33 -3.90 5.92
CA LEU A 86 14.85 -3.61 7.26
C LEU A 86 13.45 -4.17 7.42
N TYR A 87 13.26 -5.02 8.42
CA TYR A 87 11.97 -5.56 8.82
C TYR A 87 11.48 -4.88 10.09
N ALA A 88 10.20 -4.51 10.13
CA ALA A 88 9.55 -4.06 11.35
C ALA A 88 8.14 -4.64 11.44
N ARG A 89 7.85 -5.29 12.57
CA ARG A 89 6.56 -5.90 12.87
C ARG A 89 6.36 -5.99 14.37
N TYR A 90 5.17 -6.30 14.79
CA TYR A 90 4.95 -6.69 16.18
C TYR A 90 5.20 -8.21 16.37
N ARG A 91 5.72 -8.59 17.53
CA ARG A 91 5.91 -10.00 17.92
C ARG A 91 4.58 -10.70 18.16
N ASN A 92 3.62 -9.97 18.77
CA ASN A 92 2.35 -10.53 19.16
C ASN A 92 1.20 -9.90 18.37
N SER A 93 0.28 -10.75 17.88
CA SER A 93 -0.96 -10.31 17.26
C SER A 93 -1.97 -9.97 18.37
N ARG A 94 -2.21 -8.68 18.59
CA ARG A 94 -3.23 -8.15 19.50
C ARG A 94 -3.83 -6.88 18.95
N ASN A 95 -5.03 -6.53 19.40
CA ASN A 95 -5.62 -5.24 19.08
C ASN A 95 -4.79 -4.12 19.71
N ARG A 96 -4.50 -3.07 18.89
CA ARG A 96 -3.77 -1.90 19.33
C ARG A 96 -4.65 -0.67 19.18
N GLN A 97 -4.80 0.04 20.27
CA GLN A 97 -5.60 1.27 20.29
C GLN A 97 -4.82 2.48 19.78
N TYR A 98 -3.50 2.44 19.95
CA TYR A 98 -2.61 3.55 19.63
C TYR A 98 -1.70 3.18 18.45
N GLU A 99 -1.49 4.14 17.57
CA GLU A 99 -0.60 4.00 16.42
C GLU A 99 0.87 3.95 16.87
N THR A 100 1.69 3.32 16.03
CA THR A 100 3.16 3.39 16.12
C THR A 100 3.67 4.00 14.83
N SER A 101 4.46 5.06 14.95
CA SER A 101 5.10 5.73 13.83
C SER A 101 6.58 5.39 13.74
N PHE A 102 7.07 5.31 12.50
CA PHE A 102 8.49 5.16 12.20
C PHE A 102 8.97 6.33 11.36
N THR A 103 10.07 6.93 11.78
CA THR A 103 10.84 7.89 10.97
C THR A 103 12.18 7.24 10.62
N ILE A 104 12.40 7.02 9.31
CA ILE A 104 13.56 6.33 8.79
C ILE A 104 14.36 7.28 7.90
N THR A 105 15.64 7.45 8.22
CA THR A 105 16.61 8.14 7.37
C THR A 105 17.60 7.12 6.83
N MET A 106 17.87 7.15 5.50
CA MET A 106 18.77 6.19 4.84
C MET A 106 19.40 6.80 3.58
N PRO A 107 20.59 6.34 3.15
CA PRO A 107 21.30 6.96 2.03
C PRO A 107 20.66 6.74 0.66
N THR A 108 20.06 5.59 0.44
CA THR A 108 19.40 5.21 -0.81
C THR A 108 18.25 4.28 -0.55
N LEU A 109 17.31 4.20 -1.50
CA LEU A 109 16.12 3.34 -1.42
C LEU A 109 15.99 2.54 -2.72
N ARG A 110 15.88 1.23 -2.63
CA ARG A 110 15.63 0.32 -3.76
C ARG A 110 14.28 -0.35 -3.72
N GLY A 111 13.65 -0.44 -2.55
CA GLY A 111 12.33 -1.03 -2.50
C GLY A 111 11.63 -0.89 -1.15
N VAL A 112 10.30 -0.95 -1.21
CA VAL A 112 9.43 -0.96 -0.04
C VAL A 112 8.32 -1.98 -0.23
N SER A 113 8.02 -2.74 0.83
CA SER A 113 6.86 -3.62 0.94
C SER A 113 6.10 -3.24 2.20
N PHE A 114 4.92 -2.62 2.04
CA PHE A 114 4.09 -2.18 3.15
C PHE A 114 2.74 -2.88 3.12
N SER A 115 2.34 -3.43 4.26
CA SER A 115 1.16 -4.29 4.37
C SER A 115 0.24 -3.92 5.52
N GLY A 116 -0.90 -4.58 5.61
CA GLY A 116 -1.91 -4.34 6.64
C GLY A 116 -2.77 -3.11 6.33
N ALA A 117 -2.68 -2.09 7.16
CA ALA A 117 -3.32 -0.79 6.95
C ALA A 117 -2.32 0.34 7.14
N SER A 118 -1.08 0.14 6.69
CA SER A 118 0.02 1.10 6.88
C SER A 118 -0.23 2.39 6.10
N GLN A 119 0.22 3.50 6.67
CA GLN A 119 0.24 4.81 6.02
C GLN A 119 1.70 5.22 5.83
N SER A 120 2.12 5.49 4.59
CA SER A 120 3.52 5.76 4.30
C SER A 120 3.73 7.03 3.49
N SER A 121 4.78 7.76 3.83
CA SER A 121 5.25 8.95 3.13
C SER A 121 6.73 8.80 2.82
N ILE A 122 7.10 8.90 1.54
CA ILE A 122 8.49 8.81 1.07
C ILE A 122 8.77 10.02 0.20
N ALA A 123 9.78 10.79 0.55
CA ALA A 123 10.12 11.98 -0.22
C ALA A 123 11.63 12.24 -0.25
N GLY A 124 12.07 12.94 -1.30
CA GLY A 124 13.43 13.47 -1.40
C GLY A 124 14.46 12.53 -2.03
N PHE A 125 14.10 11.28 -2.33
CA PHE A 125 15.00 10.39 -3.06
C PHE A 125 15.02 10.74 -4.54
N THR A 126 16.21 11.08 -5.02
CA THR A 126 16.47 11.43 -6.42
C THR A 126 17.57 10.53 -7.00
N ASN A 127 17.61 10.43 -8.33
CA ASN A 127 18.62 9.63 -9.04
C ASN A 127 18.62 8.13 -8.68
N LEU A 128 17.47 7.57 -8.29
CA LEU A 128 17.34 6.14 -8.12
C LEU A 128 17.42 5.45 -9.50
N ASN A 129 18.16 4.34 -9.60
CA ASN A 129 18.16 3.55 -10.82
C ASN A 129 16.86 2.72 -10.92
N GLU A 130 16.48 2.09 -9.83
CA GLU A 130 15.30 1.25 -9.73
C GLU A 130 14.63 1.45 -8.37
N LEU A 131 13.30 1.45 -8.37
CA LEU A 131 12.51 1.49 -7.15
C LEU A 131 11.34 0.51 -7.26
N ASP A 132 11.34 -0.49 -6.38
CA ASP A 132 10.25 -1.46 -6.23
C ASP A 132 9.30 -1.02 -5.13
N ILE A 133 8.00 -0.97 -5.42
CA ILE A 133 6.98 -0.56 -4.45
C ILE A 133 5.90 -1.63 -4.39
N GLU A 134 5.71 -2.21 -3.22
CA GLU A 134 4.65 -3.15 -2.96
C GLU A 134 3.75 -2.62 -1.83
N LEU A 135 2.46 -2.43 -2.12
CA LEU A 135 1.45 -2.09 -1.13
C LEU A 135 0.35 -3.14 -1.13
N SER A 136 0.04 -3.68 0.04
CA SER A 136 -0.99 -4.71 0.17
C SER A 136 -1.95 -4.43 1.34
N GLY A 137 -3.06 -5.16 1.38
CA GLY A 137 -4.10 -4.96 2.39
C GLY A 137 -4.90 -3.68 2.14
N ALA A 138 -4.89 -2.75 3.08
CA ALA A 138 -5.54 -1.44 2.97
C ALA A 138 -4.52 -0.30 3.11
N SER A 139 -3.29 -0.51 2.62
CA SER A 139 -2.18 0.43 2.80
C SER A 139 -2.32 1.66 1.91
N LYS A 140 -1.80 2.79 2.39
CA LYS A 140 -1.77 4.06 1.67
C LYS A 140 -0.34 4.59 1.59
N GLY A 141 0.07 5.02 0.38
CA GLY A 141 1.37 5.62 0.12
C GLY A 141 1.26 7.00 -0.52
N GLN A 142 2.13 7.93 -0.11
CA GLN A 142 2.35 9.22 -0.75
C GLN A 142 3.85 9.34 -1.03
N PHE A 143 4.25 9.11 -2.28
CA PHE A 143 5.67 9.04 -2.65
C PHE A 143 6.03 10.14 -3.63
N ALA A 144 7.07 10.90 -3.28
CA ALA A 144 7.65 11.96 -4.11
C ALA A 144 9.12 11.62 -4.40
N VAL A 145 9.38 10.95 -5.53
CA VAL A 145 10.67 10.32 -5.84
C VAL A 145 11.06 10.52 -7.30
N GLN A 146 12.37 10.32 -7.60
CA GLN A 146 12.85 10.27 -8.98
C GLN A 146 13.61 8.96 -9.20
N ALA A 147 13.13 8.15 -10.14
CA ALA A 147 13.73 6.86 -10.47
C ALA A 147 13.72 6.61 -11.98
N LYS A 148 14.75 5.95 -12.53
CA LYS A 148 14.76 5.55 -13.93
C LYS A 148 13.72 4.48 -14.21
N GLN A 149 13.66 3.46 -13.36
CA GLN A 149 12.68 2.39 -13.42
C GLN A 149 11.89 2.34 -12.11
N THR A 150 10.56 2.32 -12.19
CA THR A 150 9.69 2.10 -11.04
C THR A 150 8.81 0.89 -11.31
N ASN A 151 8.82 -0.07 -10.41
CA ASN A 151 7.96 -1.25 -10.47
C ASN A 151 6.97 -1.18 -9.29
N LEU A 152 5.69 -1.29 -9.59
CA LEU A 152 4.62 -1.21 -8.60
C LEU A 152 3.84 -2.51 -8.53
N THR A 153 3.55 -2.97 -7.32
CA THR A 153 2.55 -4.02 -7.07
C THR A 153 1.57 -3.51 -6.03
N LEU A 154 0.33 -3.28 -6.44
CA LEU A 154 -0.74 -2.83 -5.55
C LEU A 154 -1.82 -3.90 -5.45
N SER A 155 -2.13 -4.36 -4.26
CA SER A 155 -3.14 -5.39 -4.03
C SER A 155 -4.10 -5.06 -2.89
N GLY A 156 -5.23 -5.77 -2.82
CA GLY A 156 -6.26 -5.52 -1.82
C GLY A 156 -7.04 -4.23 -2.09
N ALA A 157 -7.03 -3.32 -1.16
CA ALA A 157 -7.64 -1.99 -1.26
C ALA A 157 -6.59 -0.87 -1.07
N SER A 158 -5.40 -1.08 -1.64
CA SER A 158 -4.27 -0.17 -1.48
C SER A 158 -4.41 1.07 -2.36
N ASN A 159 -3.87 2.18 -1.89
CA ASN A 159 -3.85 3.45 -2.62
C ASN A 159 -2.43 4.03 -2.64
N LEU A 160 -1.91 4.34 -3.84
CA LEU A 160 -0.62 5.00 -4.00
C LEU A 160 -0.79 6.31 -4.77
N GLN A 161 -0.36 7.40 -4.16
CA GLN A 161 -0.12 8.67 -4.83
C GLN A 161 1.37 8.78 -5.13
N LEU A 162 1.73 8.82 -6.42
CA LEU A 162 3.12 8.90 -6.88
C LEU A 162 3.35 10.22 -7.60
N SER A 163 4.41 10.91 -7.24
CA SER A 163 4.83 12.18 -7.81
C SER A 163 6.34 12.25 -8.00
N GLY A 164 6.81 13.13 -8.88
CA GLY A 164 8.23 13.27 -9.19
C GLY A 164 8.52 13.03 -10.66
N LEU A 165 9.49 12.17 -10.99
CA LEU A 165 9.90 11.92 -12.38
C LEU A 165 10.40 10.49 -12.55
N GLY A 166 9.97 9.83 -13.64
CA GLY A 166 10.46 8.50 -14.03
C GLY A 166 10.83 8.41 -15.50
N ALA A 167 11.58 7.39 -15.89
CA ALA A 167 11.74 7.04 -17.31
C ALA A 167 10.79 5.91 -17.70
N ALA A 168 10.69 4.87 -16.88
CA ALA A 168 9.78 3.75 -17.14
C ALA A 168 9.00 3.35 -15.87
N LEU A 169 7.77 2.90 -16.09
CA LEU A 169 6.83 2.47 -15.07
C LEU A 169 6.23 1.10 -15.42
N GLY A 170 6.46 0.10 -14.57
CA GLY A 170 5.72 -1.15 -14.56
C GLY A 170 4.73 -1.15 -13.39
N ALA A 171 3.48 -1.53 -13.61
CA ALA A 171 2.48 -1.50 -12.55
C ALA A 171 1.50 -2.66 -12.63
N ASP A 172 1.48 -3.50 -11.60
CA ASP A 172 0.54 -4.59 -11.40
C ASP A 172 -0.49 -4.20 -10.33
N LEU A 173 -1.75 -4.04 -10.71
CA LEU A 173 -2.83 -3.63 -9.85
C LEU A 173 -3.91 -4.73 -9.75
N SER A 174 -4.23 -5.12 -8.53
CA SER A 174 -5.28 -6.14 -8.29
C SER A 174 -6.23 -5.74 -7.14
N GLY A 175 -7.37 -6.43 -7.06
CA GLY A 175 -8.39 -6.14 -6.06
C GLY A 175 -9.15 -4.85 -6.35
N ALA A 176 -9.13 -3.91 -5.43
CA ALA A 176 -9.73 -2.58 -5.55
C ALA A 176 -8.67 -1.48 -5.33
N SER A 177 -7.48 -1.70 -5.86
CA SER A 177 -6.34 -0.79 -5.66
C SER A 177 -6.39 0.41 -6.59
N THR A 178 -5.71 1.48 -6.20
CA THR A 178 -5.69 2.74 -6.95
C THR A 178 -4.27 3.31 -7.03
N LEU A 179 -3.83 3.60 -8.26
CA LEU A 179 -2.62 4.34 -8.56
C LEU A 179 -2.96 5.74 -9.05
N GLN A 180 -2.47 6.77 -8.38
CA GLN A 180 -2.56 8.16 -8.79
C GLN A 180 -1.16 8.69 -9.14
N ALA A 181 -0.79 8.67 -10.41
CA ALA A 181 0.53 9.02 -10.91
C ALA A 181 0.51 10.05 -12.06
N PHE A 182 -0.51 10.91 -12.14
CA PHE A 182 -0.49 12.03 -13.09
C PHE A 182 0.67 13.00 -12.84
N ALA A 183 1.11 13.11 -11.58
CA ALA A 183 2.25 13.94 -11.19
C ALA A 183 3.60 13.21 -11.26
N TYR A 184 3.64 12.03 -11.90
CA TYR A 184 4.83 11.23 -12.13
C TYR A 184 4.97 10.90 -13.62
N PRO A 185 5.32 11.88 -14.48
CA PRO A 185 5.47 11.63 -15.91
C PRO A 185 6.59 10.65 -16.21
N VAL A 186 6.32 9.73 -17.15
CA VAL A 186 7.25 8.72 -17.62
C VAL A 186 7.29 8.69 -19.16
N ASN A 187 8.32 8.11 -19.75
CA ASN A 187 8.37 7.87 -21.18
C ASN A 187 7.54 6.64 -21.54
N ASP A 188 7.78 5.54 -20.83
CA ASP A 188 7.19 4.24 -21.13
C ASP A 188 6.44 3.68 -19.92
N ALA A 189 5.27 3.10 -20.17
CA ALA A 189 4.51 2.44 -19.12
C ALA A 189 3.95 1.09 -19.58
N ASN A 190 4.02 0.10 -18.68
CA ASN A 190 3.37 -1.20 -18.80
C ASN A 190 2.45 -1.43 -17.61
N LEU A 191 1.17 -1.63 -17.86
CA LEU A 191 0.14 -1.74 -16.84
C LEU A 191 -0.62 -3.06 -16.96
N ASP A 192 -0.67 -3.81 -15.89
CA ASP A 192 -1.53 -4.99 -15.70
C ASP A 192 -2.57 -4.71 -14.61
N LEU A 193 -3.85 -4.70 -14.97
CA LEU A 193 -4.93 -4.38 -14.05
C LEU A 193 -5.96 -5.50 -14.01
N SER A 194 -6.32 -5.88 -12.79
CA SER A 194 -7.40 -6.86 -12.55
C SER A 194 -8.34 -6.42 -11.43
N GLY A 195 -9.50 -7.07 -11.33
CA GLY A 195 -10.50 -6.75 -10.32
C GLY A 195 -11.25 -5.44 -10.61
N ALA A 196 -11.23 -4.52 -9.69
CA ALA A 196 -11.82 -3.18 -9.80
C ALA A 196 -10.78 -2.07 -9.61
N SER A 197 -9.60 -2.28 -10.17
CA SER A 197 -8.44 -1.41 -9.98
C SER A 197 -8.50 -0.15 -10.85
N LYS A 198 -7.82 0.90 -10.42
CA LYS A 198 -7.76 2.19 -11.13
C LYS A 198 -6.33 2.68 -11.25
N ALA A 199 -5.95 3.14 -12.46
CA ALA A 199 -4.66 3.78 -12.71
C ALA A 199 -4.84 5.12 -13.44
N ASN A 200 -4.21 6.17 -12.89
CA ASN A 200 -4.12 7.49 -13.50
C ASN A 200 -2.64 7.80 -13.73
N ILE A 201 -2.19 7.93 -14.98
CA ILE A 201 -0.76 8.03 -15.34
C ILE A 201 -0.49 9.11 -16.38
N SER A 202 0.74 9.62 -16.44
CA SER A 202 1.23 10.52 -17.50
C SER A 202 2.35 9.84 -18.26
N VAL A 203 2.16 9.62 -19.59
CA VAL A 203 3.08 8.85 -20.44
C VAL A 203 3.31 9.59 -21.75
N SER A 204 4.54 9.62 -22.25
CA SER A 204 4.89 10.38 -23.45
C SER A 204 5.17 9.52 -24.69
N SER A 205 5.72 8.30 -24.55
CA SER A 205 6.23 7.52 -25.68
C SER A 205 5.44 6.23 -25.96
N SER A 206 5.40 5.31 -25.00
CA SER A 206 4.69 4.03 -25.17
C SER A 206 3.86 3.64 -23.94
N LEU A 207 2.69 3.08 -24.21
CA LEU A 207 1.76 2.62 -23.17
C LEU A 207 1.18 1.26 -23.57
N ASP A 208 1.60 0.20 -22.88
CA ASP A 208 1.02 -1.16 -23.00
C ASP A 208 0.10 -1.41 -21.81
N ILE A 209 -1.14 -1.84 -22.07
CA ILE A 209 -2.17 -2.07 -21.05
C ILE A 209 -2.79 -3.44 -21.26
N ASP A 210 -2.80 -4.25 -20.19
CA ASP A 210 -3.63 -5.45 -20.07
C ASP A 210 -4.62 -5.23 -18.90
N ALA A 211 -5.91 -5.11 -19.20
CA ALA A 211 -6.90 -4.78 -18.19
C ALA A 211 -8.09 -5.72 -18.23
N SER A 212 -8.45 -6.24 -17.06
CA SER A 212 -9.54 -7.19 -16.89
C SER A 212 -10.46 -6.81 -15.73
N GLY A 213 -11.63 -7.47 -15.64
CA GLY A 213 -12.61 -7.20 -14.60
C GLY A 213 -13.38 -5.90 -14.83
N ALA A 214 -13.38 -5.00 -13.86
CA ALA A 214 -13.99 -3.67 -13.92
C ALA A 214 -12.92 -2.57 -13.73
N SER A 215 -11.74 -2.78 -14.31
CA SER A 215 -10.59 -1.88 -14.16
C SER A 215 -10.71 -0.65 -15.05
N ASN A 216 -10.14 0.46 -14.59
CA ASN A 216 -10.17 1.72 -15.34
C ASN A 216 -8.77 2.35 -15.39
N VAL A 217 -8.34 2.70 -16.60
CA VAL A 217 -7.08 3.44 -16.84
C VAL A 217 -7.41 4.80 -17.44
N ARG A 218 -6.86 5.85 -16.86
CA ARG A 218 -6.85 7.20 -17.42
C ARG A 218 -5.41 7.63 -17.65
N TYR A 219 -5.12 8.16 -18.83
CA TYR A 219 -3.76 8.60 -19.12
C TYR A 219 -3.71 9.99 -19.73
N ARG A 220 -2.61 10.70 -19.50
CA ARG A 220 -2.24 11.98 -20.11
C ARG A 220 -1.04 11.79 -21.01
N GLY A 221 -0.97 12.59 -22.08
CA GLY A 221 0.09 12.57 -23.08
C GLY A 221 -0.39 12.02 -24.41
N ALA A 222 0.56 11.76 -25.31
CA ALA A 222 0.28 11.25 -26.66
C ALA A 222 1.16 10.01 -26.96
N PRO A 223 1.15 8.97 -26.13
CA PRO A 223 1.94 7.76 -26.35
C PRO A 223 1.39 6.93 -27.51
N SER A 224 2.21 6.01 -28.05
CA SER A 224 1.72 4.88 -28.80
C SER A 224 1.05 3.89 -27.84
N VAL A 225 -0.26 3.69 -27.99
CA VAL A 225 -1.05 2.86 -27.06
C VAL A 225 -1.30 1.49 -27.67
N LYS A 226 -0.96 0.44 -26.91
CA LYS A 226 -1.36 -0.94 -27.15
C LYS A 226 -2.18 -1.41 -25.96
N GLN A 227 -3.38 -1.97 -26.23
CA GLN A 227 -4.28 -2.36 -25.14
C GLN A 227 -4.95 -3.70 -25.41
N ARG A 228 -5.09 -4.49 -24.36
CA ARG A 228 -5.89 -5.71 -24.30
C ARG A 228 -6.89 -5.53 -23.16
N LEU A 229 -8.17 -5.50 -23.49
CA LEU A 229 -9.24 -5.25 -22.54
C LEU A 229 -10.20 -6.42 -22.47
N SER A 230 -10.62 -6.80 -21.28
CA SER A 230 -11.65 -7.81 -21.06
C SER A 230 -12.58 -7.42 -19.91
N GLY A 231 -13.75 -8.02 -19.87
CA GLY A 231 -14.78 -7.67 -18.87
C GLY A 231 -15.38 -6.28 -19.12
N SER A 232 -15.50 -5.50 -18.06
CA SER A 232 -16.00 -4.11 -18.09
C SER A 232 -14.87 -3.10 -17.92
N SER A 233 -13.66 -3.45 -18.33
CA SER A 233 -12.51 -2.54 -18.23
C SER A 233 -12.55 -1.44 -19.29
N SER A 234 -11.96 -0.30 -18.98
CA SER A 234 -11.95 0.87 -19.85
C SER A 234 -10.63 1.63 -19.78
N VAL A 235 -10.28 2.24 -20.93
CA VAL A 235 -9.11 3.12 -21.06
C VAL A 235 -9.57 4.43 -21.67
N GLN A 236 -9.16 5.55 -21.08
CA GLN A 236 -9.55 6.89 -21.48
C GLN A 236 -8.37 7.85 -21.42
N THR A 237 -8.32 8.80 -22.34
CA THR A 237 -7.46 10.00 -22.26
C THR A 237 -8.07 10.99 -21.30
N ASP A 238 -7.25 11.65 -20.48
CA ASP A 238 -7.67 12.69 -19.52
C ASP A 238 -7.56 14.08 -20.14
#